data_268d7306c3faa8869f6b7c46873d7735
#
_entry.id   268d7306c3faa8869f6b7c46873d7735
#
_cell.length_a   1.000
_cell.length_b   1.000
_cell.length_c   1.000
_cell.angle_alpha   90.00
_cell.angle_beta   90.00
_cell.angle_gamma   90.00
#
_symmetry.space_group_name_H-M   'P 1'
#
loop_
_entity.id
_entity.type
_entity.pdbx_description
1 polymer ?
#
loop_
_entity_poly.entity_id
_entity_poly.type
_entity_poly.pdbx_seq_one_letter_code
_entity_poly.pdbx_strand_id
1 'polypeptide(L)'
;MVIFGISAMGMQPSAEAVAEYGQFQTVSISKLFIAGFLPGFLMATCLLVMNYVRCRSAGYRGGGEPLSLAKIGQACYKGFWSLLAPFVILGGICAGLFTPTEAAIVAIFYTLFVGIFIYREIRLKEIFASLEATTWLTGRVLLVLFTATIFGRILVENQIPAHIAEAMLSFTQNIYVIWALVIGFLLFVGMFMETLAAIMILVPVMLPVAYSVGIDPIHFGIVMICTLSVGFQTPPLGENLFIASGISNVSIEEISLRALPFAFASTIAIAIIAIFPDIALWLPRVMGY
;
A
#
# COMPACT_ATOMS: atom_id res chain seq x y z
N MET A 1 2.95 3.63 -1.92
CA MET A 1 3.68 4.67 -1.16
C MET A 1 4.36 5.68 -2.07
N VAL A 2 5.21 5.27 -3.04
CA VAL A 2 5.87 6.22 -3.97
C VAL A 2 4.86 7.09 -4.71
N ILE A 3 3.84 6.48 -5.33
CA ILE A 3 2.80 7.21 -6.09
C ILE A 3 2.04 8.18 -5.19
N PHE A 4 1.64 7.76 -3.98
CA PHE A 4 1.01 8.65 -3.01
C PHE A 4 1.92 9.83 -2.66
N GLY A 5 3.20 9.56 -2.36
CA GLY A 5 4.17 10.61 -2.06
C GLY A 5 4.33 11.61 -3.20
N ILE A 6 4.43 11.13 -4.45
CA ILE A 6 4.52 12.01 -5.63
C ILE A 6 3.23 12.83 -5.82
N SER A 7 2.06 12.21 -5.70
CA SER A 7 0.76 12.89 -5.86
C SER A 7 0.48 13.89 -4.73
N ALA A 8 1.01 13.66 -3.54
CA ALA A 8 0.87 14.56 -2.38
C ALA A 8 1.96 15.65 -2.32
N MET A 9 3.05 15.52 -3.10
CA MET A 9 4.10 16.53 -3.15
C MET A 9 3.56 17.87 -3.64
N GLY A 10 3.83 18.93 -2.87
CA GLY A 10 3.39 20.28 -3.19
C GLY A 10 1.95 20.61 -2.74
N MET A 11 1.20 19.64 -2.22
CA MET A 11 -0.09 19.91 -1.59
C MET A 11 0.14 20.45 -0.18
N GLN A 12 -0.32 21.67 0.06
CA GLN A 12 -0.22 22.32 1.36
C GLN A 12 -1.61 22.37 2.02
N PRO A 13 -1.67 22.24 3.34
CA PRO A 13 -2.91 22.47 4.08
C PRO A 13 -3.38 23.91 3.90
N SER A 14 -4.68 24.14 3.99
CA SER A 14 -5.23 25.50 3.99
C SER A 14 -4.74 26.28 5.22
N ALA A 15 -4.71 27.62 5.11
CA ALA A 15 -4.33 28.48 6.24
C ALA A 15 -5.24 28.26 7.45
N GLU A 16 -6.52 27.96 7.20
CA GLU A 16 -7.52 27.65 8.24
C GLU A 16 -7.20 26.35 8.96
N ALA A 17 -6.87 25.28 8.22
CA ALA A 17 -6.50 24.00 8.82
C ALA A 17 -5.19 24.10 9.65
N VAL A 18 -4.23 24.91 9.20
CA VAL A 18 -2.99 25.16 9.97
C VAL A 18 -3.28 25.97 11.23
N ALA A 19 -4.21 26.93 11.17
CA ALA A 19 -4.61 27.73 12.34
C ALA A 19 -5.35 26.89 13.39
N GLU A 20 -6.14 25.91 12.97
CA GLU A 20 -6.97 25.09 13.85
C GLU A 20 -6.21 23.88 14.43
N TYR A 21 -5.44 23.16 13.59
CA TYR A 21 -4.80 21.89 13.97
C TYR A 21 -3.27 21.99 14.09
N GLY A 22 -2.67 23.14 13.80
CA GLY A 22 -1.23 23.34 13.83
C GLY A 22 -0.51 22.92 12.54
N GLN A 23 0.81 22.80 12.62
CA GLN A 23 1.62 22.43 11.46
C GLN A 23 1.51 20.94 11.16
N PHE A 24 1.11 20.59 9.95
CA PHE A 24 1.15 19.22 9.44
C PHE A 24 2.55 18.82 8.98
N GLN A 25 2.87 17.54 9.10
CA GLN A 25 4.14 17.04 8.62
C GLN A 25 4.20 17.08 7.08
N THR A 26 5.36 17.43 6.54
CA THR A 26 5.58 17.36 5.10
C THR A 26 5.60 15.90 4.64
N VAL A 27 4.86 15.62 3.56
CA VAL A 27 4.83 14.28 2.98
C VAL A 27 6.18 13.99 2.32
N SER A 28 6.85 12.94 2.80
CA SER A 28 8.08 12.41 2.23
C SER A 28 7.89 10.93 1.91
N ILE A 29 8.41 10.49 0.78
CA ILE A 29 8.32 9.09 0.36
C ILE A 29 9.05 8.20 1.37
N SER A 30 10.22 8.62 1.87
CA SER A 30 10.97 7.88 2.90
C SER A 30 10.18 7.75 4.19
N LYS A 31 9.53 8.83 4.66
CA LYS A 31 8.64 8.80 5.84
C LYS A 31 7.48 7.81 5.65
N LEU A 32 6.86 7.78 4.47
CA LEU A 32 5.79 6.84 4.16
C LEU A 32 6.24 5.38 4.22
N PHE A 33 7.45 5.07 3.72
CA PHE A 33 7.99 3.71 3.83
C PHE A 33 8.21 3.29 5.27
N ILE A 34 8.80 4.17 6.09
CA ILE A 34 9.02 3.93 7.52
C ILE A 34 7.68 3.80 8.25
N ALA A 35 6.73 4.71 7.99
CA ALA A 35 5.39 4.70 8.59
C ALA A 35 4.58 3.45 8.26
N GLY A 36 4.79 2.86 7.08
CA GLY A 36 4.10 1.65 6.63
C GLY A 36 4.58 0.35 7.27
N PHE A 37 5.71 0.34 7.99
CA PHE A 37 6.30 -0.88 8.52
C PHE A 37 5.42 -1.54 9.59
N LEU A 38 5.03 -0.80 10.63
CA LEU A 38 4.18 -1.32 11.71
C LEU A 38 2.74 -1.65 11.23
N PRO A 39 2.07 -0.78 10.45
CA PRO A 39 0.80 -1.13 9.80
C PRO A 39 0.86 -2.41 8.96
N GLY A 40 1.91 -2.56 8.15
CA GLY A 40 2.14 -3.77 7.36
C GLY A 40 2.29 -5.02 8.21
N PHE A 41 3.02 -4.94 9.32
CA PHE A 41 3.17 -6.04 10.27
C PHE A 41 1.85 -6.38 10.96
N LEU A 42 1.05 -5.39 11.33
CA LEU A 42 -0.28 -5.59 11.91
C LEU A 42 -1.20 -6.31 10.92
N MET A 43 -1.25 -5.85 9.66
CA MET A 43 -2.05 -6.50 8.62
C MET A 43 -1.61 -7.94 8.37
N ALA A 44 -0.31 -8.19 8.26
CA ALA A 44 0.23 -9.53 8.11
C ALA A 44 -0.17 -10.45 9.29
N THR A 45 -0.12 -9.94 10.52
CA THR A 45 -0.52 -10.67 11.71
C THR A 45 -2.01 -11.02 11.69
N CYS A 46 -2.89 -10.07 11.33
CA CYS A 46 -4.33 -10.32 11.19
C CYS A 46 -4.63 -11.39 10.13
N LEU A 47 -3.94 -11.35 9.00
CA LEU A 47 -4.08 -12.35 7.94
C LEU A 47 -3.58 -13.73 8.39
N LEU A 48 -2.46 -13.80 9.11
CA LEU A 48 -1.93 -15.06 9.68
C LEU A 48 -2.91 -15.67 10.68
N VAL A 49 -3.46 -14.86 11.59
CA VAL A 49 -4.47 -15.31 12.55
C VAL A 49 -5.70 -15.83 11.84
N MET A 50 -6.23 -15.09 10.85
CA MET A 50 -7.38 -15.51 10.07
C MET A 50 -7.10 -16.83 9.34
N ASN A 51 -5.93 -16.94 8.69
CA ASN A 51 -5.51 -18.17 8.02
C ASN A 51 -5.43 -19.34 8.99
N TYR A 52 -4.80 -19.16 10.16
CA TYR A 52 -4.71 -20.18 11.19
C TYR A 52 -6.08 -20.66 11.66
N VAL A 53 -6.99 -19.74 11.95
CA VAL A 53 -8.37 -20.07 12.38
C VAL A 53 -9.11 -20.86 11.30
N ARG A 54 -9.03 -20.42 10.04
CA ARG A 54 -9.68 -21.08 8.90
C ARG A 54 -9.12 -22.47 8.63
N CYS A 55 -7.81 -22.61 8.62
CA CYS A 55 -7.15 -23.91 8.41
C CYS A 55 -7.51 -24.89 9.54
N ARG A 56 -7.52 -24.43 10.78
CA ARG A 56 -7.89 -25.26 11.93
C ARG A 56 -9.36 -25.69 11.87
N SER A 57 -10.27 -24.78 11.52
CA SER A 57 -11.71 -25.07 11.36
C SER A 57 -11.98 -26.05 10.22
N ALA A 58 -11.21 -25.96 9.13
CA ALA A 58 -11.33 -26.85 7.98
C ALA A 58 -10.63 -28.21 8.18
N GLY A 59 -10.00 -28.44 9.34
CA GLY A 59 -9.30 -29.69 9.65
C GLY A 59 -7.98 -29.89 8.90
N TYR A 60 -7.45 -28.85 8.26
CA TYR A 60 -6.15 -28.92 7.61
C TYR A 60 -5.06 -29.17 8.66
N ARG A 61 -4.31 -30.24 8.49
CA ARG A 61 -3.13 -30.56 9.28
C ARG A 61 -1.90 -30.37 8.38
N GLY A 62 -0.86 -29.77 8.93
CA GLY A 62 0.42 -29.65 8.23
C GLY A 62 0.95 -31.02 7.84
N GLY A 63 1.85 -31.08 6.89
CA GLY A 63 2.39 -32.33 6.31
C GLY A 63 3.17 -33.24 7.26
N GLY A 64 3.07 -33.04 8.59
CA GLY A 64 3.66 -33.92 9.59
C GLY A 64 5.20 -33.88 9.68
N GLU A 65 5.86 -33.10 8.84
CA GLU A 65 7.31 -32.95 8.95
C GLU A 65 7.66 -32.11 10.20
N PRO A 66 8.53 -32.61 11.09
CA PRO A 66 8.96 -31.85 12.24
C PRO A 66 9.73 -30.61 11.80
N LEU A 67 9.52 -29.51 12.51
CA LEU A 67 10.32 -28.29 12.33
C LEU A 67 11.80 -28.62 12.58
N SER A 68 12.61 -28.58 11.53
CA SER A 68 14.05 -28.82 11.59
C SER A 68 14.79 -27.51 11.39
N LEU A 69 15.46 -27.05 12.45
CA LEU A 69 16.33 -25.87 12.39
C LEU A 69 17.42 -26.01 11.31
N ALA A 70 17.90 -27.22 11.08
CA ALA A 70 18.88 -27.50 10.03
C ALA A 70 18.29 -27.26 8.63
N LYS A 71 17.04 -27.70 8.35
CA LYS A 71 16.36 -27.43 7.08
C LYS A 71 16.11 -25.94 6.90
N ILE A 72 15.70 -25.22 7.95
CA ILE A 72 15.50 -23.76 7.92
C ILE A 72 16.83 -23.07 7.63
N GLY A 73 17.91 -23.42 8.34
CA GLY A 73 19.23 -22.84 8.12
C GLY A 73 19.74 -23.09 6.70
N GLN A 74 19.53 -24.28 6.14
CA GLN A 74 19.90 -24.59 4.77
C GLN A 74 19.07 -23.79 3.74
N ALA A 75 17.78 -23.61 3.99
CA ALA A 75 16.92 -22.79 3.13
C ALA A 75 17.32 -21.30 3.19
N CYS A 76 17.59 -20.78 4.39
CA CYS A 76 18.10 -19.41 4.58
C CYS A 76 19.46 -19.23 3.88
N TYR A 77 20.36 -20.19 3.95
CA TYR A 77 21.65 -20.11 3.29
C TYR A 77 21.50 -20.10 1.75
N LYS A 78 20.64 -20.95 1.19
CA LYS A 78 20.36 -20.96 -0.25
C LYS A 78 19.67 -19.69 -0.73
N GLY A 79 18.74 -19.17 0.07
CA GLY A 79 17.99 -17.95 -0.24
C GLY A 79 18.65 -16.65 0.28
N PHE A 80 19.87 -16.72 0.83
CA PHE A 80 20.50 -15.58 1.52
C PHE A 80 20.53 -14.31 0.67
N TRP A 81 20.95 -14.42 -0.58
CA TRP A 81 21.02 -13.26 -1.47
C TRP A 81 19.65 -12.69 -1.82
N SER A 82 18.64 -13.53 -1.97
CA SER A 82 17.27 -13.06 -2.20
C SER A 82 16.68 -12.39 -0.96
N LEU A 83 16.96 -12.95 0.24
CA LEU A 83 16.54 -12.36 1.50
C LEU A 83 17.24 -11.03 1.81
N LEU A 84 18.47 -10.87 1.32
CA LEU A 84 19.24 -9.63 1.54
C LEU A 84 18.68 -8.44 0.70
N ALA A 85 18.01 -8.70 -0.43
CA ALA A 85 17.48 -7.66 -1.31
C ALA A 85 16.57 -6.63 -0.58
N PRO A 86 15.53 -7.04 0.17
CA PRO A 86 14.72 -6.09 0.93
C PRO A 86 15.52 -5.27 1.95
N PHE A 87 16.52 -5.88 2.60
CA PHE A 87 17.35 -5.17 3.58
C PHE A 87 18.25 -4.12 2.94
N VAL A 88 18.81 -4.41 1.76
CA VAL A 88 19.63 -3.44 1.01
C VAL A 88 18.77 -2.27 0.54
N ILE A 89 17.60 -2.55 -0.03
CA ILE A 89 16.70 -1.55 -0.62
C ILE A 89 16.07 -0.69 0.49
N LEU A 90 15.33 -1.33 1.41
CA LEU A 90 14.62 -0.61 2.47
C LEU A 90 15.58 -0.03 3.50
N GLY A 91 16.62 -0.77 3.86
CA GLY A 91 17.65 -0.29 4.77
C GLY A 91 18.36 0.95 4.24
N GLY A 92 18.68 0.99 2.94
CA GLY A 92 19.28 2.16 2.31
C GLY A 92 18.36 3.39 2.28
N ILE A 93 17.05 3.19 2.04
CA ILE A 93 16.03 4.26 2.11
C ILE A 93 15.89 4.75 3.56
N CYS A 94 15.73 3.84 4.51
CA CYS A 94 15.54 4.18 5.94
C CYS A 94 16.79 4.83 6.56
N ALA A 95 17.97 4.45 6.11
CA ALA A 95 19.23 5.08 6.54
C ALA A 95 19.49 6.43 5.85
N GLY A 96 18.64 6.86 4.91
CA GLY A 96 18.83 8.11 4.15
C GLY A 96 19.98 8.07 3.15
N LEU A 97 20.52 6.88 2.85
CA LEU A 97 21.62 6.71 1.89
C LEU A 97 21.14 6.85 0.45
N PHE A 98 19.90 6.49 0.18
CA PHE A 98 19.28 6.51 -1.14
C PHE A 98 17.91 7.17 -1.10
N THR A 99 17.62 7.96 -2.12
CA THR A 99 16.23 8.28 -2.44
C THR A 99 15.50 7.01 -2.94
N PRO A 100 14.17 6.94 -2.88
CA PRO A 100 13.43 5.78 -3.42
C PRO A 100 13.70 5.48 -4.90
N THR A 101 14.00 6.51 -5.69
CA THR A 101 14.36 6.35 -7.11
C THR A 101 15.76 5.73 -7.26
N GLU A 102 16.73 6.18 -6.48
CA GLU A 102 18.08 5.59 -6.45
C GLU A 102 18.05 4.16 -5.92
N ALA A 103 17.23 3.90 -4.89
CA ALA A 103 17.01 2.55 -4.37
C ALA A 103 16.45 1.60 -5.44
N ALA A 104 15.58 2.07 -6.33
CA ALA A 104 15.09 1.29 -7.46
C ALA A 104 16.22 0.93 -8.44
N ILE A 105 17.15 1.87 -8.71
CA ILE A 105 18.33 1.62 -9.54
C ILE A 105 19.22 0.55 -8.89
N VAL A 106 19.50 0.72 -7.58
CA VAL A 106 20.27 -0.27 -6.80
C VAL A 106 19.61 -1.65 -6.85
N ALA A 107 18.27 -1.70 -6.71
CA ALA A 107 17.50 -2.94 -6.79
C ALA A 107 17.68 -3.64 -8.14
N ILE A 108 17.64 -2.89 -9.25
CA ILE A 108 17.84 -3.45 -10.59
C ILE A 108 19.23 -4.06 -10.71
N PHE A 109 20.29 -3.31 -10.38
CA PHE A 109 21.64 -3.82 -10.44
C PHE A 109 21.88 -5.01 -9.51
N TYR A 110 21.34 -4.94 -8.29
CA TYR A 110 21.43 -6.04 -7.32
C TYR A 110 20.75 -7.30 -7.85
N THR A 111 19.53 -7.18 -8.35
CA THR A 111 18.75 -8.32 -8.88
C THR A 111 19.42 -8.94 -10.11
N LEU A 112 19.92 -8.11 -11.02
CA LEU A 112 20.68 -8.59 -12.20
C LEU A 112 21.96 -9.30 -11.78
N PHE A 113 22.72 -8.72 -10.85
CA PHE A 113 23.96 -9.33 -10.35
C PHE A 113 23.67 -10.70 -9.70
N VAL A 114 22.71 -10.76 -8.79
CA VAL A 114 22.36 -12.01 -8.10
C VAL A 114 21.80 -13.04 -9.07
N GLY A 115 20.91 -12.64 -9.97
CA GLY A 115 20.24 -13.54 -10.92
C GLY A 115 21.16 -14.09 -12.01
N ILE A 116 22.11 -13.27 -12.49
CA ILE A 116 23.04 -13.69 -13.55
C ILE A 116 24.25 -14.43 -12.98
N PHE A 117 24.90 -13.91 -11.94
CA PHE A 117 26.18 -14.43 -11.47
C PHE A 117 26.04 -15.46 -10.35
N ILE A 118 25.07 -15.32 -9.46
CA ILE A 118 24.91 -16.19 -8.29
C ILE A 118 23.96 -17.35 -8.60
N TYR A 119 22.71 -17.05 -8.97
CA TYR A 119 21.72 -18.09 -9.27
C TYR A 119 21.80 -18.60 -10.71
N ARG A 120 22.33 -17.78 -11.63
CA ARG A 120 22.50 -18.13 -13.06
C ARG A 120 21.18 -18.52 -13.74
N GLU A 121 20.09 -17.92 -13.28
CA GLU A 121 18.75 -18.19 -13.79
C GLU A 121 18.31 -17.17 -14.85
N ILE A 122 18.86 -15.93 -14.82
CA ILE A 122 18.48 -14.84 -15.73
C ILE A 122 19.28 -14.93 -17.03
N ARG A 123 18.56 -15.05 -18.14
CA ARG A 123 19.12 -15.03 -19.52
C ARG A 123 18.83 -13.70 -20.19
N LEU A 124 19.62 -13.33 -21.19
CA LEU A 124 19.43 -12.11 -21.96
C LEU A 124 18.02 -11.96 -22.53
N LYS A 125 17.40 -13.03 -22.99
CA LYS A 125 16.02 -13.02 -23.49
C LYS A 125 15.01 -12.57 -22.43
N GLU A 126 15.21 -12.97 -21.18
CA GLU A 126 14.33 -12.58 -20.06
C GLU A 126 14.50 -11.11 -19.69
N ILE A 127 15.73 -10.58 -19.82
CA ILE A 127 16.00 -9.14 -19.63
C ILE A 127 15.23 -8.32 -20.68
N PHE A 128 15.29 -8.71 -21.97
CA PHE A 128 14.56 -8.00 -23.01
C PHE A 128 13.04 -8.09 -22.84
N ALA A 129 12.51 -9.26 -22.44
CA ALA A 129 11.09 -9.42 -22.14
C ALA A 129 10.67 -8.55 -20.93
N SER A 130 11.51 -8.46 -19.90
CA SER A 130 11.27 -7.59 -18.75
C SER A 130 11.31 -6.10 -19.13
N LEU A 131 12.21 -5.68 -20.02
CA LEU A 131 12.27 -4.32 -20.53
C LEU A 131 11.02 -3.95 -21.32
N GLU A 132 10.54 -4.88 -22.19
CA GLU A 132 9.30 -4.69 -22.95
C GLU A 132 8.10 -4.52 -22.01
N ALA A 133 7.93 -5.42 -21.02
CA ALA A 133 6.87 -5.34 -20.03
C ALA A 133 6.94 -4.07 -19.21
N THR A 134 8.15 -3.64 -18.81
CA THR A 134 8.37 -2.40 -18.07
C THR A 134 8.00 -1.17 -18.91
N THR A 135 8.34 -1.16 -20.19
CA THR A 135 8.00 -0.06 -21.12
C THR A 135 6.49 0.09 -21.24
N TRP A 136 5.76 -1.02 -21.42
CA TRP A 136 4.31 -1.04 -21.45
C TRP A 136 3.68 -0.51 -20.16
N LEU A 137 4.15 -1.01 -19.02
CA LEU A 137 3.67 -0.58 -17.71
C LEU A 137 3.95 0.91 -17.48
N THR A 138 5.16 1.38 -17.79
CA THR A 138 5.54 2.79 -17.62
C THR A 138 4.69 3.70 -18.50
N GLY A 139 4.47 3.34 -19.78
CA GLY A 139 3.61 4.11 -20.68
C GLY A 139 2.16 4.22 -20.16
N ARG A 140 1.59 3.13 -19.68
CA ARG A 140 0.26 3.10 -19.07
C ARG A 140 0.19 3.98 -17.80
N VAL A 141 1.18 3.87 -16.90
CA VAL A 141 1.23 4.67 -15.67
C VAL A 141 1.37 6.16 -15.97
N LEU A 142 2.24 6.55 -16.92
CA LEU A 142 2.41 7.94 -17.30
C LEU A 142 1.14 8.55 -17.92
N LEU A 143 0.42 7.80 -18.75
CA LEU A 143 -0.85 8.24 -19.34
C LEU A 143 -1.91 8.46 -18.25
N VAL A 144 -2.04 7.54 -17.30
CA VAL A 144 -2.96 7.68 -16.16
C VAL A 144 -2.54 8.87 -15.28
N LEU A 145 -1.25 9.04 -14.99
CA LEU A 145 -0.74 10.15 -14.18
C LEU A 145 -1.06 11.50 -14.85
N PHE A 146 -0.85 11.62 -16.16
CA PHE A 146 -1.13 12.83 -16.90
C PHE A 146 -2.63 13.20 -16.85
N THR A 147 -3.50 12.24 -17.14
CA THR A 147 -4.96 12.47 -17.12
C THR A 147 -5.49 12.73 -15.71
N ALA A 148 -4.97 12.00 -14.70
CA ALA A 148 -5.32 12.20 -13.30
C ALA A 148 -4.89 13.57 -12.78
N THR A 149 -3.72 14.08 -13.20
CA THR A 149 -3.25 15.41 -12.81
C THR A 149 -4.16 16.50 -13.36
N ILE A 150 -4.59 16.41 -14.64
CA ILE A 150 -5.54 17.36 -15.25
C ILE A 150 -6.89 17.29 -14.50
N PHE A 151 -7.40 16.08 -14.28
CA PHE A 151 -8.67 15.89 -13.58
C PHE A 151 -8.62 16.44 -12.14
N GLY A 152 -7.55 16.13 -11.40
CA GLY A 152 -7.33 16.64 -10.05
C GLY A 152 -7.27 18.17 -10.01
N ARG A 153 -6.62 18.80 -10.99
CA ARG A 153 -6.57 20.25 -11.11
C ARG A 153 -7.96 20.86 -11.31
N ILE A 154 -8.77 20.29 -12.20
CA ILE A 154 -10.15 20.73 -12.43
C ILE A 154 -10.98 20.64 -11.13
N LEU A 155 -10.84 19.54 -10.38
CA LEU A 155 -11.55 19.36 -9.12
C LEU A 155 -11.14 20.39 -8.06
N VAL A 156 -9.85 20.69 -7.95
CA VAL A 156 -9.33 21.69 -7.00
C VAL A 156 -9.74 23.11 -7.40
N GLU A 157 -9.68 23.47 -8.69
CA GLU A 157 -10.12 24.77 -9.20
C GLU A 157 -11.63 25.00 -8.97
N ASN A 158 -12.45 23.95 -9.03
CA ASN A 158 -13.88 24.01 -8.72
C ASN A 158 -14.19 23.81 -7.21
N GLN A 159 -13.19 23.80 -6.34
CA GLN A 159 -13.35 23.67 -4.89
C GLN A 159 -14.11 22.39 -4.45
N ILE A 160 -14.14 21.35 -5.27
CA ILE A 160 -14.82 20.09 -4.96
C ILE A 160 -14.32 19.46 -3.63
N PRO A 161 -13.00 19.43 -3.34
CA PRO A 161 -12.52 18.93 -2.04
C PRO A 161 -13.08 19.72 -0.84
N ALA A 162 -13.18 21.04 -0.94
CA ALA A 162 -13.74 21.89 0.11
C ALA A 162 -15.23 21.58 0.35
N HIS A 163 -16.01 21.47 -0.71
CA HIS A 163 -17.43 21.10 -0.60
C HIS A 163 -17.64 19.71 0.01
N ILE A 164 -16.77 18.73 -0.34
CA ILE A 164 -16.81 17.40 0.28
C ILE A 164 -16.48 17.49 1.77
N ALA A 165 -15.46 18.26 2.15
CA ALA A 165 -15.09 18.46 3.54
C ALA A 165 -16.22 19.11 4.35
N GLU A 166 -16.83 20.21 3.84
CA GLU A 166 -17.97 20.86 4.46
C GLU A 166 -19.16 19.92 4.61
N ALA A 167 -19.48 19.14 3.59
CA ALA A 167 -20.55 18.15 3.64
C ALA A 167 -20.27 17.07 4.69
N MET A 168 -19.04 16.59 4.80
CA MET A 168 -18.65 15.60 5.82
C MET A 168 -18.73 16.20 7.24
N LEU A 169 -18.23 17.42 7.44
CA LEU A 169 -18.24 18.09 8.73
C LEU A 169 -19.67 18.51 9.16
N SER A 170 -20.54 18.82 8.20
CA SER A 170 -21.96 19.09 8.47
C SER A 170 -22.71 17.80 8.87
N PHE A 171 -22.31 16.66 8.32
CA PHE A 171 -22.91 15.37 8.66
C PHE A 171 -22.42 14.85 10.01
N THR A 172 -21.12 14.98 10.33
CA THR A 172 -20.55 14.51 11.58
C THR A 172 -19.22 15.21 11.91
N GLN A 173 -19.04 15.51 13.20
CA GLN A 173 -17.76 15.97 13.74
C GLN A 173 -16.97 14.84 14.42
N ASN A 174 -17.53 13.63 14.44
CA ASN A 174 -16.88 12.49 15.06
C ASN A 174 -15.84 11.89 14.11
N ILE A 175 -14.56 11.98 14.48
CA ILE A 175 -13.43 11.48 13.68
C ILE A 175 -13.55 9.99 13.32
N TYR A 176 -14.16 9.17 14.20
CA TYR A 176 -14.34 7.74 13.93
C TYR A 176 -15.36 7.48 12.82
N VAL A 177 -16.41 8.31 12.76
CA VAL A 177 -17.41 8.22 11.68
C VAL A 177 -16.81 8.71 10.37
N ILE A 178 -16.01 9.78 10.41
CA ILE A 178 -15.26 10.27 9.25
C ILE A 178 -14.35 9.16 8.70
N TRP A 179 -13.58 8.50 9.55
CA TRP A 179 -12.75 7.37 9.14
C TRP A 179 -13.55 6.20 8.56
N ALA A 180 -14.69 5.87 9.16
CA ALA A 180 -15.57 4.82 8.63
C ALA A 180 -16.09 5.17 7.21
N LEU A 181 -16.49 6.42 6.98
CA LEU A 181 -16.91 6.91 5.66
C LEU A 181 -15.78 6.87 4.65
N VAL A 182 -14.59 7.36 5.02
CA VAL A 182 -13.40 7.36 4.16
C VAL A 182 -12.99 5.93 3.80
N ILE A 183 -12.88 5.05 4.79
CA ILE A 183 -12.52 3.63 4.58
C ILE A 183 -13.57 2.94 3.70
N GLY A 184 -14.85 3.13 3.98
CA GLY A 184 -15.94 2.56 3.19
C GLY A 184 -15.89 3.03 1.72
N PHE A 185 -15.68 4.33 1.49
CA PHE A 185 -15.53 4.89 0.15
C PHE A 185 -14.28 4.34 -0.55
N LEU A 186 -13.13 4.32 0.11
CA LEU A 186 -11.88 3.81 -0.47
C LEU A 186 -11.95 2.31 -0.76
N LEU A 187 -12.60 1.51 0.09
CA LEU A 187 -12.85 0.11 -0.19
C LEU A 187 -13.71 -0.04 -1.44
N PHE A 188 -14.81 0.72 -1.52
CA PHE A 188 -15.68 0.69 -2.68
C PHE A 188 -14.92 1.03 -3.96
N VAL A 189 -14.16 2.13 -3.98
CA VAL A 189 -13.35 2.51 -5.15
C VAL A 189 -12.31 1.44 -5.48
N GLY A 190 -11.62 0.91 -4.48
CA GLY A 190 -10.61 -0.14 -4.65
C GLY A 190 -11.14 -1.45 -5.22
N MET A 191 -12.46 -1.74 -5.07
CA MET A 191 -13.09 -2.91 -5.70
C MET A 191 -13.21 -2.78 -7.22
N PHE A 192 -13.23 -1.54 -7.77
CA PHE A 192 -13.47 -1.27 -9.18
C PHE A 192 -12.27 -0.70 -9.93
N MET A 193 -11.29 -0.17 -9.23
CA MET A 193 -10.15 0.53 -9.81
C MET A 193 -8.83 -0.05 -9.34
N GLU A 194 -7.86 -0.10 -10.24
CA GLU A 194 -6.47 -0.40 -9.89
C GLU A 194 -5.94 0.60 -8.86
N THR A 195 -5.21 0.10 -7.87
CA THR A 195 -4.70 0.90 -6.74
C THR A 195 -3.87 2.12 -7.18
N LEU A 196 -3.04 1.99 -8.24
CA LEU A 196 -2.22 3.09 -8.73
C LEU A 196 -3.09 4.22 -9.28
N ALA A 197 -4.05 3.89 -10.15
CA ALA A 197 -5.00 4.85 -10.73
C ALA A 197 -5.85 5.51 -9.64
N ALA A 198 -6.36 4.72 -8.68
CA ALA A 198 -7.16 5.23 -7.57
C ALA A 198 -6.38 6.24 -6.72
N ILE A 199 -5.12 5.96 -6.37
CA ILE A 199 -4.27 6.89 -5.61
C ILE A 199 -4.07 8.20 -6.39
N MET A 200 -3.72 8.13 -7.67
CA MET A 200 -3.47 9.32 -8.50
C MET A 200 -4.68 10.24 -8.60
N ILE A 201 -5.88 9.68 -8.67
CA ILE A 201 -7.14 10.43 -8.80
C ILE A 201 -7.62 10.94 -7.45
N LEU A 202 -7.54 10.10 -6.40
CA LEU A 202 -8.16 10.41 -5.13
C LEU A 202 -7.28 11.26 -4.20
N VAL A 203 -5.96 11.19 -4.29
CA VAL A 203 -5.07 12.00 -3.43
C VAL A 203 -5.34 13.49 -3.56
N PRO A 204 -5.42 14.09 -4.77
CA PRO A 204 -5.72 15.51 -4.92
C PRO A 204 -7.07 15.94 -4.34
N VAL A 205 -8.02 15.01 -4.24
CA VAL A 205 -9.37 15.27 -3.70
C VAL A 205 -9.44 15.03 -2.20
N MET A 206 -8.91 13.89 -1.74
CA MET A 206 -9.10 13.43 -0.37
C MET A 206 -8.07 13.99 0.62
N LEU A 207 -6.87 14.35 0.15
CA LEU A 207 -5.84 14.88 1.05
C LEU A 207 -6.20 16.27 1.60
N PRO A 208 -6.75 17.24 0.81
CA PRO A 208 -7.28 18.48 1.36
C PRO A 208 -8.43 18.25 2.37
N VAL A 209 -9.29 17.25 2.12
CA VAL A 209 -10.34 16.86 3.07
C VAL A 209 -9.73 16.32 4.37
N ALA A 210 -8.68 15.51 4.28
CA ALA A 210 -7.97 15.01 5.47
C ALA A 210 -7.36 16.15 6.29
N TYR A 211 -6.78 17.16 5.65
CA TYR A 211 -6.27 18.35 6.32
C TYR A 211 -7.36 19.14 7.05
N SER A 212 -8.54 19.32 6.43
CA SER A 212 -9.64 20.08 7.03
C SER A 212 -10.29 19.40 8.24
N VAL A 213 -10.02 18.13 8.46
CA VAL A 213 -10.47 17.36 9.65
C VAL A 213 -9.32 17.02 10.60
N GLY A 214 -8.14 17.64 10.43
CA GLY A 214 -6.99 17.47 11.31
C GLY A 214 -6.25 16.14 11.20
N ILE A 215 -6.43 15.40 10.12
CA ILE A 215 -5.75 14.10 9.91
C ILE A 215 -4.35 14.34 9.35
N ASP A 216 -3.34 13.74 9.99
CA ASP A 216 -1.96 13.77 9.51
C ASP A 216 -1.85 13.13 8.11
N PRO A 217 -1.18 13.78 7.13
CA PRO A 217 -1.11 13.32 5.75
C PRO A 217 -0.37 12.00 5.57
N ILE A 218 0.60 11.68 6.43
CA ILE A 218 1.32 10.39 6.39
C ILE A 218 0.40 9.29 6.90
N HIS A 219 -0.29 9.52 8.01
CA HIS A 219 -1.28 8.60 8.55
C HIS A 219 -2.40 8.34 7.54
N PHE A 220 -2.98 9.40 6.96
CA PHE A 220 -3.98 9.29 5.90
C PHE A 220 -3.48 8.47 4.71
N GLY A 221 -2.25 8.73 4.26
CA GLY A 221 -1.63 8.00 3.15
C GLY A 221 -1.49 6.50 3.42
N ILE A 222 -1.09 6.13 4.63
CA ILE A 222 -0.99 4.72 5.02
C ILE A 222 -2.37 4.05 5.03
N VAL A 223 -3.36 4.67 5.66
CA VAL A 223 -4.74 4.13 5.69
C VAL A 223 -5.29 4.00 4.27
N MET A 224 -5.12 5.03 3.44
CA MET A 224 -5.58 5.02 2.04
C MET A 224 -4.95 3.87 1.23
N ILE A 225 -3.63 3.72 1.31
CA ILE A 225 -2.90 2.67 0.57
C ILE A 225 -3.35 1.28 1.03
N CYS A 226 -3.44 1.06 2.36
CA CYS A 226 -3.90 -0.20 2.90
C CYS A 226 -5.33 -0.52 2.48
N THR A 227 -6.23 0.48 2.52
CA THR A 227 -7.64 0.31 2.18
C THR A 227 -7.83 -0.03 0.70
N LEU A 228 -7.19 0.71 -0.19
CA LEU A 228 -7.25 0.43 -1.64
C LEU A 228 -6.66 -0.95 -1.96
N SER A 229 -5.58 -1.36 -1.29
CA SER A 229 -4.98 -2.69 -1.47
C SER A 229 -5.92 -3.81 -1.04
N VAL A 230 -6.74 -3.62 0.00
CA VAL A 230 -7.78 -4.57 0.41
C VAL A 230 -8.95 -4.55 -0.57
N GLY A 231 -9.37 -3.37 -1.04
CA GLY A 231 -10.38 -3.24 -2.10
C GLY A 231 -10.02 -4.05 -3.34
N PHE A 232 -8.75 -3.96 -3.78
CA PHE A 232 -8.22 -4.65 -4.96
C PHE A 232 -8.24 -6.19 -4.89
N GLN A 233 -8.43 -6.76 -3.72
CA GLN A 233 -8.63 -8.20 -3.52
C GLN A 233 -10.04 -8.56 -3.01
N THR A 234 -11.00 -7.62 -3.13
CA THR A 234 -12.36 -7.78 -2.63
C THR A 234 -13.34 -7.84 -3.82
N PRO A 235 -14.34 -8.77 -3.82
CA PRO A 235 -15.37 -8.79 -4.85
C PRO A 235 -16.13 -7.44 -4.91
N PRO A 236 -16.71 -7.01 -6.08
CA PRO A 236 -17.02 -7.85 -7.24
C PRO A 236 -15.91 -7.99 -8.29
N LEU A 237 -15.03 -6.99 -8.46
CA LEU A 237 -14.03 -7.05 -9.51
C LEU A 237 -12.69 -7.58 -9.01
N GLY A 238 -12.15 -7.10 -7.91
CA GLY A 238 -10.93 -7.57 -7.28
C GLY A 238 -9.88 -8.20 -8.20
N GLU A 239 -9.07 -7.40 -8.89
CA GLU A 239 -8.17 -7.89 -9.95
C GLU A 239 -7.28 -9.07 -9.52
N ASN A 240 -6.87 -9.09 -8.25
CA ASN A 240 -6.12 -10.22 -7.68
C ASN A 240 -6.93 -11.53 -7.65
N LEU A 241 -8.26 -11.47 -7.61
CA LEU A 241 -9.11 -12.67 -7.64
C LEU A 241 -9.10 -13.33 -9.02
N PHE A 242 -9.06 -12.53 -10.09
CA PHE A 242 -8.90 -13.04 -11.46
C PHE A 242 -7.56 -13.73 -11.66
N ILE A 243 -6.49 -13.13 -11.14
CA ILE A 243 -5.15 -13.74 -11.20
C ILE A 243 -5.14 -15.06 -10.42
N ALA A 244 -5.70 -15.08 -9.22
CA ALA A 244 -5.81 -16.28 -8.40
C ALA A 244 -6.64 -17.37 -9.08
N SER A 245 -7.75 -17.02 -9.75
CA SER A 245 -8.57 -17.94 -10.54
C SER A 245 -7.79 -18.53 -11.70
N GLY A 246 -7.03 -17.71 -12.44
CA GLY A 246 -6.21 -18.16 -13.54
C GLY A 246 -5.09 -19.14 -13.14
N ILE A 247 -4.51 -18.96 -11.94
CA ILE A 247 -3.44 -19.84 -11.44
C ILE A 247 -4.01 -21.14 -10.85
N SER A 248 -5.11 -21.04 -10.09
CA SER A 248 -5.67 -22.17 -9.35
C SER A 248 -6.66 -23.03 -10.16
N ASN A 249 -7.16 -22.52 -11.30
CA ASN A 249 -8.25 -23.11 -12.08
C ASN A 249 -9.55 -23.32 -11.27
N VAL A 250 -9.77 -22.47 -10.24
CA VAL A 250 -10.99 -22.41 -9.44
C VAL A 250 -11.83 -21.24 -9.91
N SER A 251 -13.18 -21.35 -9.85
CA SER A 251 -14.06 -20.27 -10.28
C SER A 251 -13.87 -19.00 -9.44
N ILE A 252 -14.09 -17.84 -10.05
CA ILE A 252 -13.95 -16.53 -9.39
C ILE A 252 -14.92 -16.42 -8.20
N GLU A 253 -16.14 -16.96 -8.34
CA GLU A 253 -17.16 -16.93 -7.29
C GLU A 253 -16.69 -17.69 -6.04
N GLU A 254 -16.09 -18.86 -6.22
CA GLU A 254 -15.59 -19.66 -5.10
C GLU A 254 -14.40 -19.00 -4.42
N ILE A 255 -13.46 -18.47 -5.21
CA ILE A 255 -12.31 -17.72 -4.68
C ILE A 255 -12.79 -16.48 -3.94
N SER A 256 -13.74 -15.73 -4.50
CA SER A 256 -14.32 -14.54 -3.90
C SER A 256 -14.93 -14.82 -2.53
N LEU A 257 -15.76 -15.85 -2.42
CA LEU A 257 -16.37 -16.25 -1.14
C LEU A 257 -15.32 -16.67 -0.10
N ARG A 258 -14.24 -17.31 -0.53
CA ARG A 258 -13.15 -17.72 0.35
C ARG A 258 -12.25 -16.53 0.74
N ALA A 259 -12.16 -15.49 -0.07
CA ALA A 259 -11.39 -14.27 0.19
C ALA A 259 -12.11 -13.32 1.17
N LEU A 260 -13.45 -13.30 1.22
CA LEU A 260 -14.20 -12.38 2.09
C LEU A 260 -13.76 -12.35 3.55
N PRO A 261 -13.52 -13.48 4.24
CA PRO A 261 -13.06 -13.46 5.63
C PRO A 261 -11.71 -12.78 5.81
N PHE A 262 -10.81 -12.91 4.81
CA PHE A 262 -9.50 -12.27 4.83
C PHE A 262 -9.63 -10.77 4.57
N ALA A 263 -10.49 -10.35 3.65
CA ALA A 263 -10.82 -8.95 3.42
C ALA A 263 -11.41 -8.31 4.68
N PHE A 264 -12.32 -9.02 5.37
CA PHE A 264 -12.89 -8.55 6.63
C PHE A 264 -11.83 -8.41 7.74
N ALA A 265 -10.94 -9.39 7.91
CA ALA A 265 -9.83 -9.32 8.86
C ALA A 265 -8.88 -8.15 8.55
N SER A 266 -8.58 -7.92 7.27
CA SER A 266 -7.78 -6.78 6.83
C SER A 266 -8.46 -5.45 7.09
N THR A 267 -9.79 -5.36 6.89
CA THR A 267 -10.57 -4.16 7.20
C THR A 267 -10.55 -3.83 8.70
N ILE A 268 -10.59 -4.85 9.57
CA ILE A 268 -10.42 -4.64 11.02
C ILE A 268 -9.04 -4.07 11.32
N ALA A 269 -7.98 -4.61 10.70
CA ALA A 269 -6.62 -4.08 10.88
C ALA A 269 -6.53 -2.61 10.42
N ILE A 270 -7.15 -2.27 9.28
CA ILE A 270 -7.21 -0.89 8.77
C ILE A 270 -7.95 0.02 9.75
N ALA A 271 -9.08 -0.43 10.30
CA ALA A 271 -9.82 0.34 11.30
C ALA A 271 -8.98 0.60 12.56
N ILE A 272 -8.20 -0.38 13.02
CA ILE A 272 -7.27 -0.20 14.13
C ILE A 272 -6.18 0.83 13.78
N ILE A 273 -5.60 0.76 12.57
CA ILE A 273 -4.59 1.74 12.11
C ILE A 273 -5.20 3.15 12.06
N ALA A 274 -6.43 3.29 11.57
CA ALA A 274 -7.12 4.57 11.44
C ALA A 274 -7.45 5.19 12.82
N ILE A 275 -7.84 4.36 13.80
CA ILE A 275 -8.16 4.82 15.16
C ILE A 275 -6.90 5.18 15.96
N PHE A 276 -5.80 4.46 15.75
CA PHE A 276 -4.55 4.64 16.48
C PHE A 276 -3.44 5.17 15.57
N PRO A 277 -3.33 6.50 15.37
CA PRO A 277 -2.34 7.10 14.47
C PRO A 277 -0.90 6.76 14.84
N ASP A 278 -0.63 6.49 16.11
CA ASP A 278 0.71 6.12 16.58
C ASP A 278 1.22 4.81 15.96
N ILE A 279 0.36 3.91 15.51
CA ILE A 279 0.78 2.70 14.78
C ILE A 279 1.52 3.08 13.50
N ALA A 280 1.11 4.15 12.83
CA ALA A 280 1.78 4.63 11.62
C ALA A 280 2.88 5.66 11.93
N LEU A 281 2.66 6.56 12.91
CA LEU A 281 3.51 7.72 13.14
C LEU A 281 4.62 7.49 14.18
N TRP A 282 4.55 6.43 15.01
CA TRP A 282 5.53 6.19 16.06
C TRP A 282 6.94 5.94 15.51
N LEU A 283 7.06 5.08 14.51
CA LEU A 283 8.38 4.71 13.96
C LEU A 283 9.07 5.89 13.26
N PRO A 284 8.41 6.69 12.41
CA PRO A 284 8.98 7.92 11.87
C PRO A 284 9.44 8.89 12.97
N ARG A 285 8.63 9.11 14.02
CA ARG A 285 9.00 10.00 15.13
C ARG A 285 10.24 9.53 15.88
N VAL A 286 10.36 8.22 16.15
CA VAL A 286 11.54 7.63 16.84
C VAL A 286 12.80 7.77 15.97
N MET A 287 12.68 7.69 14.66
CA MET A 287 13.80 7.84 13.73
C MET A 287 14.16 9.30 13.42
N GLY A 288 13.47 10.27 14.02
CA GLY A 288 13.77 11.71 13.88
C GLY A 288 13.26 12.34 12.59
N TYR A 289 12.24 11.73 11.99
CA TYR A 289 11.59 12.24 10.78
C TYR A 289 10.34 13.08 11.11
#